data_87495e457b8882937930f3460c50d29b
#
_entry.id   87495e457b8882937930f3460c50d29b
#
_cell.length_a   1.000
_cell.length_b   1.000
_cell.length_c   1.000
_cell.angle_alpha   90.00
_cell.angle_beta   90.00
_cell.angle_gamma   90.00
#
_symmetry.space_group_name_H-M   'P 1'
#
loop_
_entity.id
_entity.type
_entity.pdbx_description
1 polymer ?
#
loop_
_entity_poly.entity_id
_entity_poly.type
_entity_poly.pdbx_seq_one_letter_code
_entity_poly.pdbx_strand_id
1 'polypeptide(L)'
;ILKGIEDAPAGAWVFKDADHVVTDQEVTDQTKFELIFQPADNKKYKSVTMWVPVKTVNKSEVFSANATDEMEIQEIEQLQSEAIDESSSAQKIVVNAEEKAKTYGEILTSEDLTFTISDSEKEKLLPGDTVDSLGLTLKATTIVQEDILSGSTTDEDGDDILGAYGNAGKYVILKDNASNSNYDVVVRPAFLNVSQKEAEIEWNAATQYTYTGNACGIEANVKADSLLEKDSCAIKKLLNAGRTEVGNYRALAIGLTNE
;
A
#
# COMPACT_ATOMS: atom_id res chain seq x y z
N ILE A 1 -12.85 -5.80 1.75
CA ILE A 1 -13.58 -4.94 0.81
C ILE A 1 -14.69 -5.78 0.17
N LEU A 2 -15.95 -5.44 0.47
CA LEU A 2 -17.09 -6.08 -0.18
C LEU A 2 -17.32 -5.40 -1.53
N LYS A 3 -17.04 -6.10 -2.63
CA LYS A 3 -17.41 -5.61 -3.97
C LYS A 3 -18.93 -5.66 -4.10
N GLY A 4 -19.56 -4.52 -4.41
CA GLY A 4 -20.99 -4.45 -4.72
C GLY A 4 -21.30 -5.18 -6.03
N ILE A 5 -22.58 -5.58 -6.17
CA ILE A 5 -23.12 -6.07 -7.43
C ILE A 5 -23.39 -4.84 -8.30
N GLU A 6 -23.08 -4.90 -9.60
CA GLU A 6 -23.53 -3.89 -10.57
C GLU A 6 -25.04 -3.71 -10.41
N ASP A 7 -25.53 -2.46 -10.34
CA ASP A 7 -26.93 -2.09 -10.07
C ASP A 7 -27.41 -2.20 -8.61
N ALA A 8 -26.54 -2.49 -7.63
CA ALA A 8 -26.93 -2.42 -6.24
C ALA A 8 -27.21 -0.96 -5.79
N PRO A 9 -28.22 -0.73 -4.94
CA PRO A 9 -28.47 0.59 -4.42
C PRO A 9 -27.25 1.12 -3.64
N ALA A 10 -26.94 2.39 -3.78
CA ALA A 10 -25.87 3.03 -3.02
C ALA A 10 -26.12 2.88 -1.51
N GLY A 11 -25.08 2.59 -0.75
CA GLY A 11 -25.17 2.41 0.70
C GLY A 11 -23.83 1.98 1.29
N ALA A 12 -23.83 1.66 2.57
CA ALA A 12 -22.67 1.22 3.31
C ALA A 12 -22.92 -0.10 4.04
N TRP A 13 -21.92 -0.96 4.07
CA TRP A 13 -21.90 -2.12 4.95
C TRP A 13 -21.22 -1.75 6.27
N VAL A 14 -21.86 -2.07 7.37
CA VAL A 14 -21.33 -1.85 8.72
C VAL A 14 -21.46 -3.14 9.53
N PHE A 15 -20.52 -3.38 10.43
CA PHE A 15 -20.70 -4.41 11.44
C PHE A 15 -21.81 -3.97 12.39
N LYS A 16 -22.67 -4.89 12.80
CA LYS A 16 -23.75 -4.61 13.76
C LYS A 16 -23.20 -4.13 15.07
N ASP A 17 -22.12 -4.69 15.50
CA ASP A 17 -21.34 -4.29 16.66
C ASP A 17 -20.02 -3.65 16.19
N ALA A 18 -20.09 -2.37 15.86
CA ALA A 18 -18.95 -1.64 15.29
C ALA A 18 -17.85 -1.33 16.32
N ASP A 19 -18.14 -1.45 17.60
CA ASP A 19 -17.20 -1.18 18.69
C ASP A 19 -16.52 -2.46 19.21
N HIS A 20 -16.94 -3.63 18.72
CA HIS A 20 -16.36 -4.91 19.10
C HIS A 20 -15.00 -5.11 18.43
N VAL A 21 -13.97 -5.25 19.23
CA VAL A 21 -12.63 -5.61 18.75
C VAL A 21 -12.52 -7.12 18.64
N VAL A 22 -12.47 -7.61 17.41
CA VAL A 22 -12.33 -9.05 17.14
C VAL A 22 -10.94 -9.51 17.53
N THR A 23 -10.86 -10.56 18.35
CA THR A 23 -9.60 -11.19 18.77
C THR A 23 -9.36 -12.50 18.04
N ASP A 24 -8.10 -12.91 17.92
CA ASP A 24 -7.75 -14.20 17.26
C ASP A 24 -8.38 -15.42 17.95
N GLN A 25 -8.71 -15.32 19.24
CA GLN A 25 -9.37 -16.39 20.00
C GLN A 25 -10.86 -16.53 19.65
N GLU A 26 -11.49 -15.47 19.15
CA GLU A 26 -12.91 -15.45 18.76
C GLU A 26 -13.11 -15.93 17.33
N VAL A 27 -12.07 -15.87 16.50
CA VAL A 27 -12.16 -16.25 15.08
C VAL A 27 -11.80 -17.72 14.89
N THR A 28 -12.79 -18.47 14.47
CA THR A 28 -12.64 -19.87 14.04
C THR A 28 -13.17 -20.00 12.62
N ASP A 29 -12.90 -21.09 11.94
CA ASP A 29 -13.41 -21.35 10.58
C ASP A 29 -14.95 -21.31 10.46
N GLN A 30 -15.66 -21.34 11.58
CA GLN A 30 -17.12 -21.29 11.64
C GLN A 30 -17.66 -19.97 12.20
N THR A 31 -16.81 -19.10 12.69
CA THR A 31 -17.23 -17.82 13.27
C THR A 31 -17.74 -16.89 12.17
N LYS A 32 -18.94 -16.36 12.38
CA LYS A 32 -19.58 -15.42 11.46
C LYS A 32 -19.96 -14.16 12.22
N PHE A 33 -19.77 -13.03 11.58
CA PHE A 33 -20.15 -11.73 12.10
C PHE A 33 -21.32 -11.17 11.32
N GLU A 34 -22.17 -10.45 12.04
CA GLU A 34 -23.39 -9.85 11.46
C GLU A 34 -23.05 -8.49 10.85
N LEU A 35 -23.22 -8.36 9.53
CA LEU A 35 -23.12 -7.12 8.79
C LEU A 35 -24.49 -6.60 8.42
N ILE A 36 -24.65 -5.30 8.46
CA ILE A 36 -25.87 -4.60 8.07
C ILE A 36 -25.55 -3.70 6.88
N PHE A 37 -26.27 -3.91 5.78
CA PHE A 37 -26.27 -2.94 4.68
C PHE A 37 -27.22 -1.80 5.03
N GLN A 38 -26.69 -0.59 5.05
CA GLN A 38 -27.46 0.64 5.27
C GLN A 38 -27.56 1.37 3.93
N PRO A 39 -28.73 1.33 3.25
CA PRO A 39 -28.89 2.02 1.99
C PRO A 39 -28.85 3.53 2.19
N ALA A 40 -28.27 4.26 1.23
CA ALA A 40 -28.23 5.72 1.24
C ALA A 40 -29.64 6.33 1.16
N ASP A 41 -30.54 5.68 0.44
CA ASP A 41 -31.98 6.05 0.41
C ASP A 41 -32.81 5.06 1.23
N ASN A 42 -32.91 5.33 2.52
CA ASN A 42 -33.66 4.50 3.47
C ASN A 42 -35.20 4.62 3.34
N LYS A 43 -35.69 5.54 2.50
CA LYS A 43 -37.12 5.66 2.18
C LYS A 43 -37.54 4.69 1.11
N LYS A 44 -36.62 4.31 0.20
CA LYS A 44 -36.88 3.40 -0.90
C LYS A 44 -36.42 1.97 -0.60
N TYR A 45 -35.34 1.81 0.15
CA TYR A 45 -34.71 0.52 0.41
C TYR A 45 -34.63 0.25 1.90
N LYS A 46 -34.87 -1.00 2.29
CA LYS A 46 -34.68 -1.46 3.67
C LYS A 46 -33.25 -1.93 3.89
N SER A 47 -32.76 -1.75 5.12
CA SER A 47 -31.52 -2.37 5.54
C SER A 47 -31.60 -3.91 5.44
N VAL A 48 -30.51 -4.53 5.04
CA VAL A 48 -30.39 -5.98 4.95
C VAL A 48 -29.26 -6.46 5.84
N THR A 49 -29.50 -7.51 6.56
CA THR A 49 -28.50 -8.13 7.44
C THR A 49 -27.99 -9.41 6.82
N MET A 50 -26.69 -9.63 6.88
CA MET A 50 -26.08 -10.90 6.48
C MET A 50 -24.99 -11.33 7.46
N TRP A 51 -24.75 -12.64 7.50
CA TRP A 51 -23.68 -13.22 8.29
C TRP A 51 -22.51 -13.59 7.38
N VAL A 52 -21.34 -13.02 7.66
CA VAL A 52 -20.14 -13.27 6.88
C VAL A 52 -19.07 -13.95 7.74
N PRO A 53 -18.34 -14.92 7.21
CA PRO A 53 -17.15 -15.43 7.86
C PRO A 53 -16.07 -14.35 7.84
N VAL A 54 -15.41 -14.15 8.96
CA VAL A 54 -14.26 -13.25 9.08
C VAL A 54 -13.05 -14.07 9.46
N LYS A 55 -11.96 -13.87 8.78
CA LYS A 55 -10.66 -14.47 9.09
C LYS A 55 -9.73 -13.36 9.56
N THR A 56 -9.13 -13.53 10.74
CA THR A 56 -8.02 -12.68 11.15
C THR A 56 -6.77 -13.16 10.46
N VAL A 57 -5.97 -12.21 10.03
CA VAL A 57 -4.63 -12.47 9.47
C VAL A 57 -3.64 -11.55 10.16
N ASN A 58 -2.45 -12.05 10.44
CA ASN A 58 -1.40 -11.21 10.98
C ASN A 58 -1.07 -10.09 9.98
N LYS A 59 -0.76 -8.91 10.48
CA LYS A 59 -0.40 -7.75 9.63
C LYS A 59 0.77 -8.09 8.68
N SER A 60 1.69 -8.95 9.11
CA SER A 60 2.77 -9.50 8.28
C SER A 60 2.28 -10.52 7.24
N GLU A 61 1.17 -11.24 7.50
CA GLU A 61 0.59 -12.21 6.57
C GLU A 61 -0.28 -11.54 5.50
N VAL A 62 -0.83 -10.34 5.77
CA VAL A 62 -1.55 -9.55 4.76
C VAL A 62 -0.61 -9.14 3.62
N PHE A 63 0.67 -8.96 3.93
CA PHE A 63 1.71 -8.66 2.93
C PHE A 63 2.33 -9.92 2.30
N SER A 64 2.22 -11.10 2.93
CA SER A 64 2.81 -12.35 2.44
C SER A 64 1.80 -13.41 1.99
N ALA A 65 0.51 -13.25 2.23
CA ALA A 65 -0.50 -14.26 2.00
C ALA A 65 -1.32 -14.08 0.72
N ASN A 66 -0.72 -13.52 -0.31
CA ASN A 66 -1.34 -13.68 -1.61
C ASN A 66 -0.61 -14.80 -2.35
N ALA A 67 -1.29 -15.93 -2.53
CA ALA A 67 -0.88 -16.92 -3.54
C ALA A 67 -0.70 -16.28 -4.94
N THR A 68 -1.22 -15.07 -5.13
CA THR A 68 -0.96 -14.16 -6.24
C THR A 68 0.50 -13.71 -6.28
N ASP A 69 1.14 -13.45 -5.13
CA ASP A 69 2.49 -12.89 -5.09
C ASP A 69 3.55 -13.88 -5.59
N GLU A 70 3.44 -15.16 -5.22
CA GLU A 70 4.33 -16.19 -5.74
C GLU A 70 4.10 -16.45 -7.24
N MET A 71 2.85 -16.38 -7.71
CA MET A 71 2.54 -16.48 -9.13
C MET A 71 3.05 -15.25 -9.90
N GLU A 72 2.87 -14.04 -9.36
CA GLU A 72 3.40 -12.81 -9.95
C GLU A 72 4.93 -12.85 -10.04
N ILE A 73 5.61 -13.31 -9.00
CA ILE A 73 7.08 -13.47 -9.00
C ILE A 73 7.50 -14.47 -10.08
N GLN A 74 6.83 -15.61 -10.22
CA GLN A 74 7.16 -16.61 -11.22
C GLN A 74 6.96 -16.10 -12.65
N GLU A 75 5.88 -15.35 -12.90
CA GLU A 75 5.64 -14.72 -14.19
C GLU A 75 6.71 -13.67 -14.52
N ILE A 76 7.11 -12.85 -13.55
CA ILE A 76 8.18 -11.86 -13.71
C ILE A 76 9.53 -12.55 -13.93
N GLU A 77 9.84 -13.63 -13.21
CA GLU A 77 11.05 -14.44 -13.44
C GLU A 77 11.07 -15.02 -14.86
N GLN A 78 9.94 -15.47 -15.36
CA GLN A 78 9.80 -16.00 -16.70
C GLN A 78 10.04 -14.90 -17.75
N LEU A 79 9.44 -13.74 -17.61
CA LEU A 79 9.65 -12.59 -18.50
C LEU A 79 11.11 -12.16 -18.55
N GLN A 80 11.82 -12.18 -17.41
CA GLN A 80 13.24 -11.88 -17.36
C GLN A 80 14.11 -12.99 -17.99
N SER A 81 13.71 -14.26 -17.83
CA SER A 81 14.46 -15.40 -18.38
C SER A 81 14.37 -15.49 -19.90
N GLU A 82 13.24 -15.07 -20.48
CA GLU A 82 13.05 -15.01 -21.93
C GLU A 82 13.92 -13.93 -22.61
N ALA A 83 14.35 -12.93 -21.84
CA ALA A 83 15.27 -11.88 -22.30
C ALA A 83 16.76 -12.28 -22.25
N ILE A 84 17.08 -13.48 -21.76
CA ILE A 84 18.46 -13.96 -21.65
C ILE A 84 18.86 -14.62 -22.97
N ASP A 85 19.94 -14.10 -23.55
CA ASP A 85 20.58 -14.73 -24.71
C ASP A 85 21.25 -16.06 -24.30
N GLU A 86 20.62 -17.20 -24.61
CA GLU A 86 21.17 -18.55 -24.35
C GLU A 86 22.51 -18.81 -25.05
N SER A 87 22.93 -17.93 -25.96
CA SER A 87 24.22 -18.02 -26.65
C SER A 87 25.38 -17.39 -25.87
N SER A 88 25.12 -16.75 -24.74
CA SER A 88 26.14 -16.09 -23.91
C SER A 88 27.07 -17.10 -23.27
N SER A 89 28.40 -16.88 -23.45
CA SER A 89 29.44 -17.61 -22.74
C SER A 89 29.71 -17.11 -21.31
N ALA A 90 28.93 -16.11 -20.85
CA ALA A 90 29.08 -15.52 -19.52
C ALA A 90 28.65 -16.50 -18.42
N GLN A 91 29.29 -16.40 -17.26
CA GLN A 91 28.95 -17.23 -16.10
C GLN A 91 27.59 -16.80 -15.52
N LYS A 92 26.62 -17.69 -15.52
CA LYS A 92 25.29 -17.40 -14.95
C LYS A 92 25.34 -17.38 -13.43
N ILE A 93 24.94 -16.25 -12.85
CA ILE A 93 24.85 -16.01 -11.40
C ILE A 93 23.40 -15.63 -11.05
N VAL A 94 22.85 -16.29 -10.05
CA VAL A 94 21.50 -16.00 -9.55
C VAL A 94 21.60 -15.28 -8.21
N VAL A 95 20.95 -14.14 -8.10
CA VAL A 95 20.83 -13.36 -6.86
C VAL A 95 19.37 -13.17 -6.50
N ASN A 96 19.07 -12.95 -5.20
CA ASN A 96 17.72 -12.68 -4.74
C ASN A 96 17.66 -11.22 -4.30
N ALA A 97 16.79 -10.41 -4.92
CA ALA A 97 16.47 -9.09 -4.39
C ALA A 97 15.88 -9.21 -2.98
N GLU A 98 16.02 -8.20 -2.18
CA GLU A 98 15.44 -8.15 -0.84
C GLU A 98 14.22 -7.24 -0.81
N GLU A 99 13.19 -7.65 -0.06
CA GLU A 99 12.01 -6.83 0.16
C GLU A 99 12.35 -5.50 0.82
N LYS A 100 11.68 -4.44 0.38
CA LYS A 100 11.79 -3.11 0.95
C LYS A 100 10.43 -2.52 1.25
N ALA A 101 10.41 -1.61 2.21
CA ALA A 101 9.23 -0.84 2.54
C ALA A 101 9.62 0.61 2.79
N LYS A 102 8.74 1.53 2.40
CA LYS A 102 8.82 2.94 2.74
C LYS A 102 7.41 3.50 2.97
N THR A 103 7.34 4.67 3.57
CA THR A 103 6.10 5.45 3.67
C THR A 103 6.12 6.55 2.60
N TYR A 104 4.98 6.88 2.03
CA TYR A 104 4.83 8.04 1.15
C TYR A 104 5.45 9.28 1.82
N GLY A 105 6.33 9.96 1.11
CA GLY A 105 7.15 11.05 1.64
C GLY A 105 8.59 10.66 2.00
N GLU A 106 8.89 9.39 2.18
CA GLU A 106 10.25 8.92 2.34
C GLU A 106 10.92 8.74 0.97
N ILE A 107 12.22 8.95 0.93
CA ILE A 107 13.04 8.80 -0.28
C ILE A 107 13.94 7.59 -0.09
N LEU A 108 13.90 6.70 -1.06
CA LEU A 108 14.90 5.66 -1.26
C LEU A 108 15.70 5.99 -2.52
N THR A 109 16.86 5.38 -2.63
CA THR A 109 17.72 5.41 -3.80
C THR A 109 17.94 3.98 -4.31
N SER A 110 18.50 3.81 -5.49
CA SER A 110 18.89 2.50 -5.98
C SER A 110 19.92 1.79 -5.08
N GLU A 111 20.69 2.55 -4.31
CA GLU A 111 21.68 2.00 -3.35
C GLU A 111 21.01 1.38 -2.11
N ASP A 112 19.77 1.79 -1.80
CA ASP A 112 18.98 1.21 -0.71
C ASP A 112 18.34 -0.13 -1.10
N LEU A 113 18.26 -0.42 -2.42
CA LEU A 113 17.79 -1.70 -2.92
C LEU A 113 18.93 -2.72 -2.83
N THR A 114 18.74 -3.71 -1.98
CA THR A 114 19.76 -4.71 -1.66
C THR A 114 19.39 -6.08 -2.20
N PHE A 115 20.37 -6.95 -2.30
CA PHE A 115 20.19 -8.34 -2.73
C PHE A 115 21.08 -9.28 -1.93
N THR A 116 20.72 -10.54 -1.92
CA THR A 116 21.50 -11.62 -1.34
C THR A 116 21.94 -12.60 -2.43
N ILE A 117 23.06 -13.27 -2.19
CA ILE A 117 23.60 -14.30 -3.05
C ILE A 117 23.95 -15.53 -2.20
N SER A 118 23.54 -16.71 -2.64
CA SER A 118 23.85 -17.96 -1.94
C SER A 118 25.36 -18.31 -2.04
N ASP A 119 25.85 -19.10 -1.12
CA ASP A 119 27.25 -19.53 -1.15
C ASP A 119 27.57 -20.35 -2.39
N SER A 120 26.62 -21.17 -2.88
CA SER A 120 26.79 -21.91 -4.12
C SER A 120 26.90 -21.01 -5.36
N GLU A 121 26.25 -19.84 -5.35
CA GLU A 121 26.39 -18.86 -6.43
C GLU A 121 27.70 -18.08 -6.30
N LYS A 122 28.16 -17.78 -5.08
CA LYS A 122 29.47 -17.15 -4.84
C LYS A 122 30.64 -18.02 -5.34
N GLU A 123 30.54 -19.35 -5.20
CA GLU A 123 31.55 -20.30 -5.71
C GLU A 123 31.70 -20.24 -7.23
N LYS A 124 30.72 -19.70 -7.94
CA LYS A 124 30.79 -19.52 -9.40
C LYS A 124 31.56 -18.25 -9.81
N LEU A 125 31.88 -17.37 -8.89
CA LEU A 125 32.63 -16.16 -9.20
C LEU A 125 34.06 -16.53 -9.65
N LEU A 126 34.57 -15.76 -10.58
CA LEU A 126 35.96 -15.96 -11.08
C LEU A 126 36.97 -15.69 -9.96
N PRO A 127 38.14 -16.35 -9.99
CA PRO A 127 39.16 -16.14 -8.96
C PRO A 127 39.56 -14.66 -8.83
N GLY A 128 39.37 -14.10 -7.64
CA GLY A 128 39.65 -12.70 -7.34
C GLY A 128 38.47 -11.75 -7.44
N ASP A 129 37.33 -12.20 -7.98
CA ASP A 129 36.11 -11.44 -8.02
C ASP A 129 35.32 -11.58 -6.70
N THR A 130 34.59 -10.54 -6.39
CA THR A 130 33.67 -10.46 -5.25
C THR A 130 32.24 -10.21 -5.73
N VAL A 131 31.27 -10.20 -4.83
CA VAL A 131 29.88 -9.87 -5.16
C VAL A 131 29.77 -8.47 -5.79
N ASP A 132 30.56 -7.51 -5.32
CA ASP A 132 30.60 -6.16 -5.87
C ASP A 132 31.14 -6.13 -7.31
N SER A 133 31.96 -7.12 -7.69
CA SER A 133 32.48 -7.26 -9.05
C SER A 133 31.39 -7.55 -10.09
N LEU A 134 30.17 -7.94 -9.66
CA LEU A 134 29.02 -8.10 -10.57
C LEU A 134 28.59 -6.75 -11.15
N GLY A 135 28.84 -5.64 -10.44
CA GLY A 135 28.40 -4.31 -10.82
C GLY A 135 26.86 -4.23 -10.98
N LEU A 136 26.15 -4.99 -10.14
CA LEU A 136 24.69 -5.10 -10.18
C LEU A 136 24.04 -3.88 -9.53
N THR A 137 23.08 -3.28 -10.24
CA THR A 137 22.14 -2.28 -9.71
C THR A 137 20.72 -2.77 -9.86
N LEU A 138 19.87 -2.38 -8.91
CA LEU A 138 18.46 -2.71 -8.86
C LEU A 138 17.61 -1.46 -9.07
N LYS A 139 16.39 -1.65 -9.53
CA LYS A 139 15.36 -0.62 -9.66
C LYS A 139 14.01 -1.13 -9.18
N ALA A 140 13.08 -0.22 -8.91
CA ALA A 140 11.68 -0.52 -8.66
C ALA A 140 10.83 -0.10 -9.86
N THR A 141 9.83 -0.90 -10.20
CA THR A 141 8.87 -0.63 -11.29
C THR A 141 7.48 -1.07 -10.88
N THR A 142 6.45 -0.64 -11.61
CA THR A 142 5.08 -1.14 -11.41
C THR A 142 4.99 -2.63 -11.78
N ILE A 143 3.97 -3.33 -11.29
CA ILE A 143 3.73 -4.76 -11.59
C ILE A 143 2.98 -4.90 -12.93
N VAL A 144 3.17 -3.99 -13.85
CA VAL A 144 2.57 -4.04 -15.18
C VAL A 144 3.60 -4.59 -16.16
N GLN A 145 3.23 -5.61 -16.92
CA GLN A 145 4.16 -6.27 -17.84
C GLN A 145 4.87 -5.28 -18.80
N GLU A 146 4.16 -4.28 -19.29
CA GLU A 146 4.71 -3.25 -20.18
C GLU A 146 5.81 -2.43 -19.49
N ASP A 147 5.59 -2.06 -18.20
CA ASP A 147 6.56 -1.29 -17.41
C ASP A 147 7.76 -2.15 -17.03
N ILE A 148 7.55 -3.43 -16.71
CA ILE A 148 8.63 -4.39 -16.44
C ILE A 148 9.55 -4.50 -17.66
N LEU A 149 8.98 -4.64 -18.85
CA LEU A 149 9.73 -4.78 -20.10
C LEU A 149 10.39 -3.47 -20.55
N SER A 150 9.70 -2.32 -20.38
CA SER A 150 10.26 -1.01 -20.71
C SER A 150 11.27 -0.51 -19.70
N GLY A 151 11.22 -1.05 -18.48
CA GLY A 151 12.10 -0.65 -17.38
C GLY A 151 11.73 0.68 -16.75
N SER A 152 10.46 1.09 -16.85
CA SER A 152 9.94 2.30 -16.20
C SER A 152 10.20 2.27 -14.69
N THR A 153 10.62 3.38 -14.13
CA THR A 153 10.83 3.59 -12.68
C THR A 153 9.85 4.59 -12.10
N THR A 154 8.82 4.96 -12.87
CA THR A 154 7.77 5.89 -12.45
C THR A 154 6.45 5.16 -12.24
N ASP A 155 5.62 5.72 -11.38
CA ASP A 155 4.25 5.27 -11.16
C ASP A 155 3.30 5.80 -12.25
N GLU A 156 1.99 5.59 -12.06
CA GLU A 156 0.94 5.99 -13.00
C GLU A 156 0.81 7.51 -13.18
N ASP A 157 1.24 8.29 -12.19
CA ASP A 157 1.25 9.76 -12.22
C ASP A 157 2.56 10.32 -12.80
N GLY A 158 3.54 9.47 -13.07
CA GLY A 158 4.85 9.81 -13.62
C GLY A 158 5.87 10.24 -12.56
N ASP A 159 5.56 10.03 -11.28
CA ASP A 159 6.49 10.28 -10.19
C ASP A 159 7.44 9.10 -9.97
N ASP A 160 8.69 9.38 -9.59
CA ASP A 160 9.68 8.36 -9.28
C ASP A 160 9.22 7.50 -8.08
N ILE A 161 9.10 6.20 -8.29
CA ILE A 161 8.65 5.23 -7.28
C ILE A 161 9.52 5.28 -6.02
N LEU A 162 10.83 5.48 -6.17
CA LEU A 162 11.75 5.60 -5.04
C LEU A 162 11.74 7.00 -4.42
N GLY A 163 11.28 8.00 -5.14
CA GLY A 163 11.17 9.38 -4.71
C GLY A 163 10.11 9.60 -3.63
N ALA A 164 10.05 10.84 -3.11
CA ALA A 164 9.10 11.21 -2.05
C ALA A 164 7.64 11.13 -2.49
N TYR A 165 7.37 11.31 -3.78
CA TYR A 165 6.02 11.38 -4.35
C TYR A 165 5.56 10.08 -5.01
N GLY A 166 6.39 9.02 -5.00
CA GLY A 166 5.97 7.72 -5.51
C GLY A 166 4.75 7.20 -4.73
N ASN A 167 3.68 6.88 -5.45
CA ASN A 167 2.37 6.52 -4.90
C ASN A 167 2.43 5.36 -3.91
N ALA A 168 1.53 5.37 -2.94
CA ALA A 168 1.33 4.22 -2.05
C ALA A 168 0.83 3.02 -2.86
N GLY A 169 1.54 1.90 -2.76
CA GLY A 169 1.24 0.71 -3.56
C GLY A 169 2.32 -0.35 -3.41
N LYS A 170 2.20 -1.38 -4.23
CA LYS A 170 3.13 -2.48 -4.31
C LYS A 170 3.86 -2.42 -5.66
N TYR A 171 5.15 -2.47 -5.61
CA TYR A 171 6.05 -2.40 -6.75
C TYR A 171 6.98 -3.59 -6.74
N VAL A 172 7.60 -3.90 -7.88
CA VAL A 172 8.56 -4.99 -7.99
C VAL A 172 9.99 -4.45 -8.10
N ILE A 173 10.92 -5.08 -7.38
CA ILE A 173 12.35 -4.79 -7.42
C ILE A 173 13.00 -5.75 -8.41
N LEU A 174 13.64 -5.21 -9.43
CA LEU A 174 14.24 -5.94 -10.55
C LEU A 174 15.70 -5.52 -10.79
N LYS A 175 16.37 -6.28 -11.67
CA LYS A 175 17.65 -5.87 -12.23
C LYS A 175 17.49 -4.60 -13.05
N ASP A 176 18.29 -3.58 -12.76
CA ASP A 176 18.46 -2.42 -13.61
C ASP A 176 19.63 -2.66 -14.57
N ASN A 177 20.82 -2.92 -14.03
CA ASN A 177 22.01 -3.17 -14.79
C ASN A 177 22.95 -4.17 -14.10
N ALA A 178 23.79 -4.84 -14.86
CA ALA A 178 24.94 -5.59 -14.39
C ALA A 178 26.11 -5.26 -15.32
N SER A 179 27.11 -4.53 -14.82
CA SER A 179 28.16 -3.96 -15.68
C SER A 179 29.28 -4.90 -16.06
N ASN A 180 29.42 -6.03 -15.37
CA ASN A 180 30.48 -7.00 -15.65
C ASN A 180 30.02 -8.06 -16.67
N SER A 181 30.50 -7.97 -17.90
CA SER A 181 30.14 -8.86 -19.01
C SER A 181 30.61 -10.30 -18.85
N ASN A 182 31.44 -10.62 -17.86
CA ASN A 182 31.83 -12.01 -17.57
C ASN A 182 30.68 -12.79 -16.89
N TYR A 183 29.67 -12.07 -16.39
CA TYR A 183 28.55 -12.66 -15.69
C TYR A 183 27.21 -12.32 -16.35
N ASP A 184 26.38 -13.33 -16.46
CA ASP A 184 24.96 -13.17 -16.76
C ASP A 184 24.19 -13.24 -15.46
N VAL A 185 23.83 -12.05 -14.93
CA VAL A 185 23.18 -11.92 -13.62
C VAL A 185 21.68 -12.00 -13.76
N VAL A 186 21.09 -13.02 -13.16
CA VAL A 186 19.65 -13.21 -13.02
C VAL A 186 19.23 -12.77 -11.63
N VAL A 187 18.31 -11.82 -11.55
CA VAL A 187 17.75 -11.34 -10.28
C VAL A 187 16.40 -12.00 -10.05
N ARG A 188 16.26 -12.74 -8.97
CA ARG A 188 14.93 -13.10 -8.45
C ARG A 188 14.29 -11.88 -7.84
N PRO A 189 13.12 -11.48 -8.32
CA PRO A 189 12.50 -10.24 -7.88
C PRO A 189 12.04 -10.31 -6.42
N ALA A 190 11.85 -9.13 -5.83
CA ALA A 190 11.21 -8.93 -4.53
C ALA A 190 10.26 -7.74 -4.62
N PHE A 191 9.53 -7.44 -3.55
CA PHE A 191 8.59 -6.33 -3.57
C PHE A 191 9.09 -5.13 -2.77
N LEU A 192 8.75 -3.95 -3.28
CA LEU A 192 8.78 -2.68 -2.56
C LEU A 192 7.34 -2.32 -2.19
N ASN A 193 7.07 -2.20 -0.89
CA ASN A 193 5.78 -1.79 -0.38
C ASN A 193 5.84 -0.33 0.06
N VAL A 194 5.07 0.53 -0.60
CA VAL A 194 4.92 1.95 -0.25
C VAL A 194 3.62 2.12 0.52
N SER A 195 3.70 2.44 1.80
CA SER A 195 2.52 2.68 2.65
C SER A 195 2.07 4.14 2.57
N GLN A 196 0.78 4.36 2.81
CA GLN A 196 0.24 5.72 2.90
C GLN A 196 0.83 6.46 4.11
N LYS A 197 1.05 7.76 3.95
CA LYS A 197 1.41 8.66 5.03
C LYS A 197 0.16 9.07 5.80
N GLU A 198 0.25 9.13 7.12
CA GLU A 198 -0.82 9.67 7.96
C GLU A 198 -0.84 11.19 7.89
N ALA A 199 -2.02 11.76 7.62
CA ALA A 199 -2.26 13.18 7.67
C ALA A 199 -2.84 13.57 9.05
N GLU A 200 -2.26 14.57 9.68
CA GLU A 200 -2.73 15.07 10.98
C GLU A 200 -3.89 16.05 10.82
N ILE A 201 -4.85 15.96 11.72
CA ILE A 201 -6.00 16.88 11.78
C ILE A 201 -5.82 17.83 12.95
N GLU A 202 -5.93 19.12 12.69
CA GLU A 202 -5.99 20.15 13.71
C GLU A 202 -7.41 20.69 13.84
N TRP A 203 -7.83 20.88 15.08
CA TRP A 203 -9.12 21.43 15.41
C TRP A 203 -8.99 22.90 15.82
N ASN A 204 -9.72 23.77 15.15
CA ASN A 204 -9.90 25.16 15.59
C ASN A 204 -10.96 25.16 16.69
N ALA A 205 -10.59 24.74 17.89
CA ALA A 205 -11.55 24.51 18.95
C ALA A 205 -11.32 25.44 20.14
N ALA A 206 -12.29 26.28 20.41
CA ALA A 206 -12.58 26.68 21.80
C ALA A 206 -13.23 25.48 22.52
N THR A 207 -12.73 25.14 23.69
CA THR A 207 -13.29 24.03 24.50
C THR A 207 -14.64 24.36 25.13
N GLN A 208 -15.03 25.64 25.16
CA GLN A 208 -16.29 26.13 25.71
C GLN A 208 -16.82 27.29 24.87
N TYR A 209 -18.14 27.29 24.67
CA TYR A 209 -18.88 28.40 24.08
C TYR A 209 -19.98 28.87 25.04
N THR A 210 -20.20 30.18 25.14
CA THR A 210 -21.33 30.75 25.86
C THR A 210 -22.58 30.63 25.00
N TYR A 211 -23.68 30.18 25.59
CA TYR A 211 -24.98 30.14 24.92
C TYR A 211 -25.45 31.54 24.54
N THR A 212 -25.69 31.76 23.26
CA THR A 212 -26.17 33.05 22.72
C THR A 212 -27.49 32.94 21.95
N GLY A 213 -28.08 31.72 21.87
CA GLY A 213 -29.22 31.44 21.01
C GLY A 213 -28.83 31.16 19.53
N ASN A 214 -27.59 31.40 19.17
CA ASN A 214 -27.06 31.10 17.83
C ASN A 214 -26.25 29.79 17.83
N ALA A 215 -26.12 29.19 16.69
CA ALA A 215 -25.25 28.00 16.53
C ALA A 215 -23.79 28.39 16.78
N CYS A 216 -23.16 27.64 17.66
CA CYS A 216 -21.69 27.66 17.83
C CYS A 216 -21.10 26.40 17.20
N GLY A 217 -19.94 26.53 16.55
CA GLY A 217 -19.32 25.44 15.86
C GLY A 217 -17.80 25.40 16.03
N ILE A 218 -17.24 24.26 15.68
CA ILE A 218 -15.81 24.06 15.59
C ILE A 218 -15.48 23.64 14.16
N GLU A 219 -14.27 23.99 13.74
CA GLU A 219 -13.72 23.63 12.45
C GLU A 219 -12.53 22.69 12.64
N ALA A 220 -12.27 21.90 11.63
CA ALA A 220 -11.07 21.08 11.57
C ALA A 220 -10.47 21.19 10.18
N ASN A 221 -9.17 21.21 10.13
CA ASN A 221 -8.40 21.24 8.90
C ASN A 221 -7.33 20.16 8.93
N VAL A 222 -6.88 19.74 7.77
CA VAL A 222 -5.66 18.94 7.68
C VAL A 222 -4.48 19.86 7.94
N LYS A 223 -3.58 19.42 8.80
CA LYS A 223 -2.41 20.19 9.20
C LYS A 223 -1.40 20.23 8.05
N ALA A 224 -1.11 21.42 7.57
CA ALA A 224 -0.31 21.61 6.35
C ALA A 224 1.10 20.98 6.43
N ASP A 225 1.73 21.00 7.60
CA ASP A 225 3.07 20.41 7.81
C ASP A 225 3.06 18.86 7.90
N SER A 226 1.88 18.23 7.95
CA SER A 226 1.74 16.78 7.84
C SER A 226 1.68 16.29 6.39
N LEU A 227 1.49 17.18 5.43
CA LEU A 227 1.46 16.88 4.00
C LEU A 227 2.82 17.17 3.34
N LEU A 228 3.05 16.59 2.18
CA LEU A 228 4.16 16.99 1.32
C LEU A 228 3.79 18.28 0.57
N GLU A 229 4.80 19.01 0.11
CA GLU A 229 4.63 20.35 -0.44
C GLU A 229 3.68 20.45 -1.65
N LYS A 230 3.60 19.37 -2.45
CA LYS A 230 2.71 19.33 -3.63
C LYS A 230 1.31 18.80 -3.32
N ASP A 231 1.12 18.23 -2.12
CA ASP A 231 -0.13 17.54 -1.80
C ASP A 231 -1.21 18.52 -1.36
N SER A 232 -2.43 18.15 -1.68
CA SER A 232 -3.65 18.81 -1.22
C SER A 232 -4.59 17.78 -0.59
N CYS A 233 -5.03 18.05 0.61
CA CYS A 233 -5.90 17.16 1.36
C CYS A 233 -6.90 17.97 2.19
N ALA A 234 -8.16 17.58 2.13
CA ALA A 234 -9.22 18.20 2.90
C ALA A 234 -10.12 17.18 3.60
N ILE A 235 -10.79 17.59 4.66
CA ILE A 235 -11.75 16.76 5.37
C ILE A 235 -13.04 16.69 4.55
N LYS A 236 -13.47 15.48 4.17
CA LYS A 236 -14.71 15.26 3.42
C LYS A 236 -15.95 15.71 4.17
N LYS A 237 -16.01 15.44 5.48
CA LYS A 237 -17.20 15.71 6.28
C LYS A 237 -16.87 15.91 7.75
N LEU A 238 -17.47 16.94 8.34
CA LEU A 238 -17.53 17.13 9.78
C LEU A 238 -18.93 16.79 10.29
N LEU A 239 -19.01 15.92 11.30
CA LEU A 239 -20.23 15.62 12.02
C LEU A 239 -20.25 16.33 13.36
N ASN A 240 -21.44 16.77 13.78
CA ASN A 240 -21.66 17.47 15.07
C ASN A 240 -20.78 18.71 15.26
N ALA A 241 -20.30 19.34 14.20
CA ALA A 241 -19.41 20.48 14.27
C ALA A 241 -20.14 21.79 14.72
N GLY A 242 -21.48 21.87 14.63
CA GLY A 242 -22.26 23.02 15.08
C GLY A 242 -23.45 22.59 15.90
N ARG A 243 -23.77 23.37 16.99
CA ARG A 243 -24.90 23.16 17.88
C ARG A 243 -25.43 24.48 18.41
N THR A 244 -26.75 24.52 18.65
CA THR A 244 -27.42 25.65 19.25
C THR A 244 -27.78 25.39 20.70
N GLU A 245 -28.02 24.13 21.05
CA GLU A 245 -28.44 23.74 22.39
C GLU A 245 -27.30 23.61 23.38
N VAL A 246 -27.54 23.85 24.64
CA VAL A 246 -26.56 23.66 25.72
C VAL A 246 -26.31 22.15 25.93
N GLY A 247 -25.05 21.74 25.96
CA GLY A 247 -24.67 20.35 26.20
C GLY A 247 -23.19 20.12 25.92
N ASN A 248 -22.76 18.87 26.12
CA ASN A 248 -21.45 18.40 25.76
C ASN A 248 -21.57 17.63 24.46
N TYR A 249 -20.80 18.03 23.44
CA TYR A 249 -20.87 17.46 22.12
C TYR A 249 -19.47 17.00 21.67
N ARG A 250 -19.41 15.92 20.92
CA ARG A 250 -18.20 15.44 20.26
C ARG A 250 -18.36 15.65 18.75
N ALA A 251 -17.47 16.40 18.17
CA ALA A 251 -17.36 16.47 16.72
C ALA A 251 -16.46 15.36 16.17
N LEU A 252 -16.71 14.95 14.93
CA LEU A 252 -15.95 13.93 14.23
C LEU A 252 -15.61 14.43 12.83
N ALA A 253 -14.35 14.27 12.44
CA ALA A 253 -13.91 14.40 11.06
C ALA A 253 -13.98 13.03 10.40
N ILE A 254 -14.57 12.94 9.21
CA ILE A 254 -14.79 11.68 8.51
C ILE A 254 -14.26 11.77 7.09
N GLY A 255 -13.30 10.91 6.77
CA GLY A 255 -12.69 10.78 5.45
C GLY A 255 -11.87 12.00 5.05
N LEU A 256 -10.90 11.75 4.20
CA LEU A 256 -10.06 12.76 3.58
C LEU A 256 -10.30 12.75 2.06
N THR A 257 -10.13 13.89 1.41
CA THR A 257 -9.99 13.98 -0.04
C THR A 257 -8.53 14.11 -0.34
N ASN A 258 -8.02 13.31 -1.26
CA ASN A 258 -6.71 13.52 -1.85
C ASN A 258 -6.96 14.10 -3.24
N GLU A 259 -6.39 15.23 -3.52
CA GLU A 259 -6.36 15.87 -4.86
C GLU A 259 -4.91 16.07 -5.28
#